data_74e270b503adf3ad085ef126cccae4a0
#
_entry.id   74e270b503adf3ad085ef126cccae4a0
#
_cell.length_a   1.000
_cell.length_b   1.000
_cell.length_c   1.000
_cell.angle_alpha   90.00
_cell.angle_beta   90.00
_cell.angle_gamma   90.00
#
_symmetry.space_group_name_H-M   'P 1'
#
loop_
_entity.id
_entity.type
_entity.pdbx_description
1 polymer ?
#
loop_
_entity_poly.entity_id
_entity_poly.type
_entity_poly.pdbx_seq_one_letter_code
_entity_poly.pdbx_strand_id
1 'polypeptide(L)'
;MDTALYQAYADILREELVPAMGCTEPIAVAYAGALARKTLGAYPSRIELIVSGNIIKNVKSVIVPHTGGRKGLPVAVAAGVRVGNADAQLEVLANVTEDQLPLLDEYLSAAEITVSKSPLRCPFDIQVCVLAGGDTAFVQIVGSHTNVVRIEKNGEVLLNKPFSEEAAQPPESRRSLTVKDIIVFADEVDLDDVRAPIARQIEYNTAIAEAGLTGQYGAAIGKILLDSYGDSVQNRAKAWAAAGSDARMNGCEKPVVINSGSGNQGMTASLPVIVYARELKASEEQLYRALVVSNLVTIHLKTGIGSLSAYCGATSAGAGAGAGICYLYGGRYDEIAHTIVNALAINSGVLCDGAKASCAAKIASAVEAGLLGMQMYRHDSQFYGGDGIVVKGVENTIRAVSSIARDGMRETDNEIIRLMIGEETVK
;
A
#
# COMPACT_ATOMS: atom_id res chain seq x y z
N MET A 1 -27.28 -1.57 -13.48
CA MET A 1 -25.92 -1.59 -14.10
C MET A 1 -25.84 -2.67 -15.17
N ASP A 2 -25.01 -2.50 -16.21
CA ASP A 2 -24.73 -3.58 -17.18
C ASP A 2 -23.98 -4.76 -16.52
N THR A 3 -24.31 -6.01 -16.90
CA THR A 3 -23.78 -7.23 -16.28
C THR A 3 -22.27 -7.34 -16.38
N ALA A 4 -21.66 -6.94 -17.51
CA ALA A 4 -20.22 -7.00 -17.70
C ALA A 4 -19.49 -5.99 -16.79
N LEU A 5 -20.04 -4.80 -16.63
CA LEU A 5 -19.52 -3.77 -15.74
C LEU A 5 -19.69 -4.16 -14.26
N TYR A 6 -20.84 -4.77 -13.91
CA TYR A 6 -21.07 -5.32 -12.58
C TYR A 6 -20.01 -6.35 -12.20
N GLN A 7 -19.78 -7.33 -13.09
CA GLN A 7 -18.77 -8.38 -12.85
C GLN A 7 -17.36 -7.79 -12.73
N ALA A 8 -17.01 -6.83 -13.60
CA ALA A 8 -15.72 -6.16 -13.53
C ALA A 8 -15.49 -5.47 -12.18
N TYR A 9 -16.50 -4.81 -11.60
CA TYR A 9 -16.37 -4.13 -10.30
C TYR A 9 -16.26 -5.12 -9.13
N ALA A 10 -17.01 -6.22 -9.17
CA ALA A 10 -16.90 -7.29 -8.19
C ALA A 10 -15.51 -7.95 -8.23
N ASP A 11 -15.00 -8.23 -9.43
CA ASP A 11 -13.68 -8.83 -9.61
C ASP A 11 -12.55 -7.90 -9.18
N ILE A 12 -12.65 -6.58 -9.45
CA ILE A 12 -11.70 -5.57 -8.95
C ILE A 12 -11.59 -5.65 -7.43
N LEU A 13 -12.71 -5.73 -6.70
CA LEU A 13 -12.69 -5.83 -5.24
C LEU A 13 -12.04 -7.14 -4.76
N ARG A 14 -12.31 -8.27 -5.43
CA ARG A 14 -11.71 -9.57 -5.10
C ARG A 14 -10.20 -9.58 -5.33
N GLU A 15 -9.74 -8.97 -6.43
CA GLU A 15 -8.32 -8.89 -6.79
C GLU A 15 -7.53 -7.94 -5.90
N GLU A 16 -8.12 -6.81 -5.52
CA GLU A 16 -7.44 -5.74 -4.80
C GLU A 16 -7.47 -5.92 -3.27
N LEU A 17 -8.56 -6.48 -2.72
CA LEU A 17 -8.73 -6.65 -1.28
C LEU A 17 -8.18 -8.01 -0.82
N VAL A 18 -6.86 -8.15 -0.87
CA VAL A 18 -6.17 -9.38 -0.47
C VAL A 18 -5.39 -9.19 0.83
N PRO A 19 -5.22 -10.26 1.63
CA PRO A 19 -4.43 -10.18 2.86
C PRO A 19 -2.95 -10.02 2.57
N ALA A 20 -2.26 -9.29 3.45
CA ALA A 20 -0.81 -9.16 3.44
C ALA A 20 -0.27 -9.05 4.87
N MET A 21 0.91 -9.63 5.12
CA MET A 21 1.63 -9.54 6.39
C MET A 21 2.67 -8.43 6.32
N GLY A 22 2.61 -7.47 7.24
CA GLY A 22 3.58 -6.38 7.30
C GLY A 22 3.67 -5.56 6.01
N CYS A 23 4.88 -5.06 5.68
CA CYS A 23 5.15 -4.35 4.42
C CYS A 23 5.49 -5.35 3.30
N THR A 24 4.83 -5.24 2.16
CA THR A 24 4.93 -6.19 1.06
C THR A 24 6.27 -6.13 0.33
N GLU A 25 6.89 -4.97 0.23
CA GLU A 25 8.17 -4.80 -0.47
C GLU A 25 9.36 -5.52 0.20
N PRO A 26 9.59 -5.42 1.54
CA PRO A 26 10.61 -6.24 2.20
C PRO A 26 10.33 -7.73 2.07
N ILE A 27 9.08 -8.15 2.07
CA ILE A 27 8.70 -9.55 1.86
C ILE A 27 9.02 -10.02 0.44
N ALA A 28 8.80 -9.19 -0.59
CA ALA A 28 9.20 -9.51 -1.96
C ALA A 28 10.71 -9.64 -2.12
N VAL A 29 11.50 -8.79 -1.42
CA VAL A 29 12.97 -8.91 -1.36
C VAL A 29 13.39 -10.21 -0.66
N ALA A 30 12.75 -10.57 0.45
CA ALA A 30 12.99 -11.83 1.14
C ALA A 30 12.63 -13.04 0.26
N TYR A 31 11.50 -12.96 -0.46
CA TYR A 31 11.08 -14.00 -1.40
C TYR A 31 12.11 -14.20 -2.53
N ALA A 32 12.60 -13.11 -3.14
CA ALA A 32 13.65 -13.18 -4.15
C ALA A 32 14.93 -13.82 -3.61
N GLY A 33 15.34 -13.47 -2.38
CA GLY A 33 16.48 -14.08 -1.69
C GLY A 33 16.30 -15.57 -1.40
N ALA A 34 15.14 -15.97 -0.89
CA ALA A 34 14.82 -17.37 -0.63
C ALA A 34 14.80 -18.21 -1.91
N LEU A 35 14.25 -17.66 -2.99
CA LEU A 35 14.20 -18.31 -4.28
C LEU A 35 15.60 -18.45 -4.91
N ALA A 36 16.43 -17.41 -4.80
CA ALA A 36 17.83 -17.44 -5.24
C ALA A 36 18.63 -18.52 -4.52
N ARG A 37 18.50 -18.62 -3.16
CA ARG A 37 19.11 -19.71 -2.38
C ARG A 37 18.60 -21.07 -2.80
N LYS A 38 17.27 -21.21 -3.00
CA LYS A 38 16.67 -22.49 -3.44
C LYS A 38 17.25 -22.91 -4.80
N THR A 39 17.40 -21.98 -5.72
CA THR A 39 17.98 -22.21 -7.06
C THR A 39 19.46 -22.61 -6.96
N LEU A 40 20.23 -21.89 -6.12
CA LEU A 40 21.64 -22.18 -5.89
C LEU A 40 21.85 -23.58 -5.27
N GLY A 41 21.02 -23.96 -4.31
CA GLY A 41 21.09 -25.22 -3.58
C GLY A 41 22.04 -25.21 -2.37
N ALA A 42 22.58 -24.04 -2.02
CA ALA A 42 23.49 -23.83 -0.88
C ALA A 42 23.26 -22.47 -0.23
N TYR A 43 23.80 -22.24 0.98
CA TYR A 43 23.81 -20.91 1.59
C TYR A 43 24.93 -20.06 0.94
N PRO A 44 24.59 -18.93 0.32
CA PRO A 44 25.57 -18.07 -0.32
C PRO A 44 26.41 -17.31 0.71
N SER A 45 27.70 -17.12 0.39
CA SER A 45 28.60 -16.23 1.13
C SER A 45 28.57 -14.78 0.64
N ARG A 46 28.05 -14.54 -0.59
CA ARG A 46 27.90 -13.22 -1.19
C ARG A 46 26.52 -13.07 -1.82
N ILE A 47 25.91 -11.90 -1.61
CA ILE A 47 24.64 -11.48 -2.16
C ILE A 47 24.82 -10.11 -2.82
N GLU A 48 24.45 -10.00 -4.08
CA GLU A 48 24.29 -8.74 -4.78
C GLU A 48 22.80 -8.47 -4.98
N LEU A 49 22.29 -7.46 -4.28
CA LEU A 49 20.90 -7.03 -4.38
C LEU A 49 20.82 -5.73 -5.19
N ILE A 50 20.18 -5.80 -6.36
CA ILE A 50 19.98 -4.67 -7.25
C ILE A 50 18.48 -4.39 -7.30
N VAL A 51 18.04 -3.19 -6.89
CA VAL A 51 16.61 -2.89 -6.77
C VAL A 51 16.26 -1.51 -7.31
N SER A 52 15.02 -1.35 -7.76
CA SER A 52 14.51 -0.03 -8.17
C SER A 52 14.55 0.98 -7.02
N GLY A 53 14.63 2.27 -7.35
CA GLY A 53 14.64 3.34 -6.36
C GLY A 53 13.42 3.30 -5.43
N ASN A 54 12.26 2.90 -5.94
CA ASN A 54 11.04 2.76 -5.12
C ASN A 54 11.14 1.61 -4.10
N ILE A 55 11.79 0.50 -4.44
CA ILE A 55 12.06 -0.58 -3.48
C ILE A 55 13.03 -0.09 -2.40
N ILE A 56 14.08 0.66 -2.77
CA ILE A 56 14.98 1.29 -1.77
C ILE A 56 14.16 2.17 -0.82
N LYS A 57 13.34 3.06 -1.37
CA LYS A 57 12.49 3.99 -0.63
C LYS A 57 11.56 3.28 0.36
N ASN A 58 10.94 2.19 -0.05
CA ASN A 58 9.92 1.50 0.75
C ASN A 58 10.48 0.48 1.75
N VAL A 59 11.72 0.02 1.58
CA VAL A 59 12.31 -1.01 2.46
C VAL A 59 13.31 -0.43 3.46
N LYS A 60 14.00 0.66 3.13
CA LYS A 60 15.12 1.21 3.91
C LYS A 60 14.82 1.40 5.39
N SER A 61 13.63 1.89 5.74
CA SER A 61 13.28 2.33 7.11
C SER A 61 12.20 1.48 7.79
N VAL A 62 11.68 0.46 7.11
CA VAL A 62 10.60 -0.39 7.63
C VAL A 62 11.17 -1.62 8.32
N ILE A 63 10.46 -2.08 9.36
CA ILE A 63 10.78 -3.35 10.00
C ILE A 63 10.42 -4.49 9.05
N VAL A 64 11.36 -5.41 8.85
CA VAL A 64 11.12 -6.66 8.13
C VAL A 64 10.31 -7.59 9.04
N PRO A 65 9.14 -8.09 8.61
CA PRO A 65 8.32 -8.98 9.43
C PRO A 65 9.10 -10.21 9.92
N HIS A 66 8.78 -10.68 11.12
CA HIS A 66 9.39 -11.88 11.75
C HIS A 66 10.91 -11.85 11.88
N THR A 67 11.53 -10.66 11.96
CA THR A 67 12.99 -10.52 12.14
C THR A 67 13.40 -9.91 13.49
N GLY A 68 12.49 -9.85 14.47
CA GLY A 68 12.79 -9.29 15.79
C GLY A 68 13.10 -7.78 15.72
N GLY A 69 12.39 -7.01 14.89
CA GLY A 69 12.54 -5.55 14.80
C GLY A 69 13.63 -5.04 13.87
N ARG A 70 14.31 -5.90 13.14
CA ARG A 70 15.40 -5.52 12.21
C ARG A 70 14.84 -4.85 10.96
N LYS A 71 15.63 -3.94 10.35
CA LYS A 71 15.19 -3.06 9.24
C LYS A 71 16.11 -3.14 8.04
N GLY A 72 15.55 -2.83 6.89
CA GLY A 72 16.29 -2.51 5.67
C GLY A 72 16.52 -3.66 4.70
N LEU A 73 17.07 -3.33 3.55
CA LEU A 73 17.28 -4.22 2.41
C LEU A 73 18.22 -5.40 2.71
N PRO A 74 19.37 -5.19 3.40
CA PRO A 74 20.24 -6.30 3.74
C PRO A 74 19.56 -7.32 4.65
N VAL A 75 18.75 -6.85 5.62
CA VAL A 75 18.00 -7.74 6.51
C VAL A 75 16.94 -8.52 5.75
N ALA A 76 16.19 -7.85 4.85
CA ALA A 76 15.13 -8.48 4.07
C ALA A 76 15.68 -9.62 3.21
N VAL A 77 16.75 -9.39 2.43
CA VAL A 77 17.32 -10.43 1.58
C VAL A 77 17.99 -11.54 2.39
N ALA A 78 18.71 -11.20 3.47
CA ALA A 78 19.34 -12.18 4.35
C ALA A 78 18.33 -13.08 5.07
N ALA A 79 17.22 -12.51 5.56
CA ALA A 79 16.13 -13.28 6.15
C ALA A 79 15.55 -14.29 5.16
N GLY A 80 15.26 -13.86 3.94
CA GLY A 80 14.83 -14.76 2.87
C GLY A 80 15.81 -15.88 2.61
N VAL A 81 17.08 -15.55 2.45
CA VAL A 81 18.16 -16.52 2.19
C VAL A 81 18.34 -17.47 3.38
N ARG A 82 18.39 -16.98 4.61
CA ARG A 82 18.81 -17.80 5.77
C ARG A 82 17.69 -18.61 6.39
N VAL A 83 16.49 -18.02 6.53
CA VAL A 83 15.37 -18.61 7.25
C VAL A 83 14.07 -18.67 6.44
N GLY A 84 14.04 -18.08 5.24
CA GLY A 84 12.82 -17.99 4.42
C GLY A 84 12.44 -19.29 3.73
N ASN A 85 11.14 -19.48 3.49
CA ASN A 85 10.57 -20.53 2.65
C ASN A 85 10.11 -19.98 1.31
N ALA A 86 10.85 -20.23 0.23
CA ALA A 86 10.54 -19.74 -1.11
C ALA A 86 9.17 -20.21 -1.64
N ASP A 87 8.68 -21.39 -1.23
CA ASP A 87 7.43 -21.96 -1.71
C ASP A 87 6.21 -21.22 -1.14
N ALA A 88 6.39 -20.48 -0.04
CA ALA A 88 5.35 -19.69 0.60
C ALA A 88 5.19 -18.27 -0.02
N GLN A 89 6.00 -17.89 -1.02
CA GLN A 89 5.92 -16.60 -1.71
C GLN A 89 5.86 -15.40 -0.74
N LEU A 90 4.76 -14.65 -0.69
CA LEU A 90 4.59 -13.50 0.21
C LEU A 90 4.41 -13.87 1.70
N GLU A 91 4.34 -15.14 2.01
CA GLU A 91 4.41 -15.68 3.38
C GLU A 91 5.80 -16.29 3.68
N VAL A 92 6.82 -15.94 2.90
CA VAL A 92 8.18 -16.48 2.96
C VAL A 92 8.80 -16.47 4.34
N LEU A 93 8.45 -15.52 5.21
CA LEU A 93 8.92 -15.37 6.58
C LEU A 93 7.87 -15.74 7.65
N ALA A 94 6.66 -16.15 7.27
CA ALA A 94 5.56 -16.35 8.22
C ALA A 94 5.84 -17.38 9.32
N ASN A 95 6.68 -18.37 9.03
CA ASN A 95 7.02 -19.45 9.98
C ASN A 95 8.39 -19.24 10.66
N VAL A 96 8.99 -18.05 10.58
CA VAL A 96 10.23 -17.74 11.27
C VAL A 96 9.96 -17.57 12.76
N THR A 97 10.70 -18.28 13.58
CA THR A 97 10.56 -18.31 15.04
C THR A 97 11.70 -17.58 15.73
N GLU A 98 11.53 -17.17 16.99
CA GLU A 98 12.54 -16.40 17.73
C GLU A 98 13.89 -17.14 17.88
N ASP A 99 13.87 -18.45 17.98
CA ASP A 99 15.07 -19.28 18.04
C ASP A 99 15.92 -19.32 16.76
N GLN A 100 15.33 -18.91 15.63
CA GLN A 100 16.02 -18.75 14.34
C GLN A 100 16.67 -17.36 14.16
N LEU A 101 16.33 -16.38 14.98
CA LEU A 101 16.89 -15.03 14.87
C LEU A 101 18.42 -14.97 15.08
N PRO A 102 19.03 -15.73 15.99
CA PRO A 102 20.47 -15.79 16.09
C PRO A 102 21.16 -16.28 14.80
N LEU A 103 20.55 -17.22 14.07
CA LEU A 103 21.06 -17.67 12.78
C LEU A 103 21.03 -16.57 11.71
N LEU A 104 20.05 -15.69 11.77
CA LEU A 104 19.99 -14.51 10.91
C LEU A 104 21.09 -13.51 11.25
N ASP A 105 21.36 -13.26 12.53
CA ASP A 105 22.42 -12.35 12.98
C ASP A 105 23.81 -12.86 12.60
N GLU A 106 24.05 -14.16 12.79
CA GLU A 106 25.30 -14.82 12.38
C GLU A 106 25.47 -14.64 10.84
N TYR A 107 24.42 -14.90 10.07
CA TYR A 107 24.50 -14.79 8.62
C TYR A 107 24.71 -13.34 8.16
N LEU A 108 24.04 -12.36 8.76
CA LEU A 108 24.24 -10.93 8.46
C LEU A 108 25.67 -10.47 8.75
N SER A 109 26.33 -11.08 9.75
CA SER A 109 27.70 -10.75 10.14
C SER A 109 28.75 -11.43 9.24
N ALA A 110 28.43 -12.59 8.65
CA ALA A 110 29.35 -13.38 7.87
C ALA A 110 29.25 -13.18 6.35
N ALA A 111 28.05 -12.93 5.83
CA ALA A 111 27.83 -12.79 4.39
C ALA A 111 28.17 -11.39 3.89
N GLU A 112 28.79 -11.33 2.71
CA GLU A 112 28.99 -10.08 1.99
C GLU A 112 27.68 -9.71 1.27
N ILE A 113 27.02 -8.63 1.71
CA ILE A 113 25.77 -8.17 1.12
C ILE A 113 25.95 -6.76 0.56
N THR A 114 25.83 -6.63 -0.77
CA THR A 114 25.88 -5.35 -1.45
C THR A 114 24.50 -4.96 -1.98
N VAL A 115 24.15 -3.68 -1.88
CA VAL A 115 22.88 -3.14 -2.36
C VAL A 115 23.17 -2.01 -3.33
N SER A 116 22.56 -2.09 -4.51
CA SER A 116 22.70 -1.04 -5.53
C SER A 116 21.36 -0.72 -6.20
N LYS A 117 21.28 0.47 -6.82
CA LYS A 117 20.11 0.89 -7.57
C LYS A 117 20.10 0.25 -8.95
N SER A 118 18.94 -0.29 -9.35
CA SER A 118 18.72 -0.83 -10.70
C SER A 118 18.86 0.27 -11.76
N PRO A 119 19.53 0.00 -12.87
CA PRO A 119 19.59 0.89 -14.02
C PRO A 119 18.27 0.91 -14.83
N LEU A 120 17.39 -0.06 -14.61
CA LEU A 120 16.11 -0.16 -15.30
C LEU A 120 15.16 0.96 -14.84
N ARG A 121 14.34 1.45 -15.76
CA ARG A 121 13.30 2.46 -15.46
C ARG A 121 12.04 1.88 -14.83
N CYS A 122 12.05 0.58 -14.53
CA CYS A 122 10.91 -0.10 -13.93
C CYS A 122 10.69 0.36 -12.47
N PRO A 123 9.48 0.80 -12.10
CA PRO A 123 9.18 1.21 -10.72
C PRO A 123 9.33 0.09 -9.70
N PHE A 124 9.10 -1.16 -10.11
CA PHE A 124 9.24 -2.36 -9.28
C PHE A 124 10.18 -3.35 -9.96
N ASP A 125 11.43 -3.39 -9.49
CA ASP A 125 12.47 -4.32 -9.96
C ASP A 125 13.31 -4.76 -8.77
N ILE A 126 13.43 -6.07 -8.58
CA ILE A 126 14.23 -6.73 -7.56
C ILE A 126 15.08 -7.80 -8.24
N GLN A 127 16.39 -7.64 -8.21
CA GLN A 127 17.35 -8.59 -8.75
C GLN A 127 18.24 -9.07 -7.61
N VAL A 128 18.36 -10.38 -7.46
CA VAL A 128 19.22 -11.01 -6.44
C VAL A 128 20.17 -11.95 -7.14
N CYS A 129 21.47 -11.65 -7.07
CA CYS A 129 22.54 -12.56 -7.47
C CYS A 129 23.19 -13.11 -6.23
N VAL A 130 23.34 -14.42 -6.15
CA VAL A 130 23.95 -15.13 -5.00
C VAL A 130 25.09 -16.01 -5.44
N LEU A 131 26.13 -16.11 -4.59
CA LEU A 131 27.36 -16.87 -4.87
C LEU A 131 27.72 -17.77 -3.67
N ALA A 132 28.02 -19.05 -3.94
CA ALA A 132 28.59 -19.99 -2.97
C ALA A 132 29.66 -20.87 -3.64
N GLY A 133 30.90 -20.80 -3.14
CA GLY A 133 32.01 -21.49 -3.77
C GLY A 133 32.29 -21.01 -5.18
N GLY A 134 31.93 -21.79 -6.18
CA GLY A 134 32.03 -21.41 -7.62
C GLY A 134 30.66 -21.31 -8.28
N ASP A 135 29.58 -21.64 -7.57
CA ASP A 135 28.22 -21.66 -8.09
C ASP A 135 27.51 -20.32 -7.90
N THR A 136 26.69 -19.97 -8.91
CA THR A 136 25.91 -18.73 -8.90
C THR A 136 24.42 -19.01 -9.17
N ALA A 137 23.54 -18.18 -8.60
CA ALA A 137 22.14 -18.13 -9.01
C ALA A 137 21.66 -16.68 -9.09
N PHE A 138 20.76 -16.43 -10.03
CA PHE A 138 20.14 -15.12 -10.26
C PHE A 138 18.64 -15.26 -10.29
N VAL A 139 17.95 -14.33 -9.62
CA VAL A 139 16.49 -14.20 -9.63
C VAL A 139 16.11 -12.75 -9.87
N GLN A 140 15.12 -12.53 -10.77
CA GLN A 140 14.55 -11.20 -10.98
C GLN A 140 13.03 -11.23 -10.87
N ILE A 141 12.49 -10.24 -10.12
CA ILE A 141 11.06 -9.98 -9.95
C ILE A 141 10.76 -8.59 -10.50
N VAL A 142 9.77 -8.47 -11.38
CA VAL A 142 9.43 -7.18 -12.05
C VAL A 142 7.93 -6.93 -12.03
N GLY A 143 7.55 -5.68 -11.78
CA GLY A 143 6.18 -5.16 -11.95
C GLY A 143 5.21 -5.49 -10.81
N SER A 144 5.33 -6.64 -10.16
CA SER A 144 4.55 -7.02 -8.98
C SER A 144 5.37 -7.91 -8.05
N HIS A 145 4.92 -8.04 -6.79
CA HIS A 145 5.68 -8.68 -5.70
C HIS A 145 6.04 -10.15 -5.92
N THR A 146 5.31 -10.87 -6.78
CA THR A 146 5.52 -12.31 -7.04
C THR A 146 5.79 -12.65 -8.49
N ASN A 147 5.86 -11.65 -9.39
CA ASN A 147 6.09 -11.89 -10.80
C ASN A 147 7.58 -12.13 -11.08
N VAL A 148 8.02 -13.36 -10.89
CA VAL A 148 9.37 -13.80 -11.25
C VAL A 148 9.47 -13.86 -12.76
N VAL A 149 10.38 -13.07 -13.34
CA VAL A 149 10.59 -12.97 -14.80
C VAL A 149 11.84 -13.69 -15.25
N ARG A 150 12.86 -13.84 -14.39
CA ARG A 150 14.11 -14.50 -14.75
C ARG A 150 14.68 -15.30 -13.59
N ILE A 151 15.15 -16.52 -13.88
CA ILE A 151 15.91 -17.39 -12.99
C ILE A 151 17.07 -17.97 -13.77
N GLU A 152 18.27 -17.92 -13.21
CA GLU A 152 19.46 -18.52 -13.77
C GLU A 152 20.24 -19.30 -12.70
N LYS A 153 20.96 -20.34 -13.14
CA LYS A 153 21.95 -21.06 -12.33
C LYS A 153 23.20 -21.30 -13.15
N ASN A 154 24.35 -20.85 -12.67
CA ASN A 154 25.65 -21.02 -13.34
C ASN A 154 25.64 -20.57 -14.81
N GLY A 155 24.91 -19.50 -15.12
CA GLY A 155 24.74 -18.97 -16.47
C GLY A 155 23.69 -19.69 -17.32
N GLU A 156 23.13 -20.80 -16.86
CA GLU A 156 21.99 -21.46 -17.52
C GLU A 156 20.69 -20.77 -17.15
N VAL A 157 19.90 -20.39 -18.16
CA VAL A 157 18.60 -19.73 -17.99
C VAL A 157 17.51 -20.79 -17.74
N LEU A 158 16.98 -20.83 -16.53
CA LEU A 158 15.91 -21.75 -16.13
C LEU A 158 14.50 -21.17 -16.35
N LEU A 159 14.37 -19.85 -16.28
CA LEU A 159 13.14 -19.09 -16.56
C LEU A 159 13.50 -17.77 -17.22
N ASN A 160 12.78 -17.42 -18.29
CA ASN A 160 12.86 -16.12 -18.94
C ASN A 160 11.49 -15.72 -19.48
N LYS A 161 10.84 -14.77 -18.82
CA LYS A 161 9.56 -14.20 -19.26
C LYS A 161 9.78 -12.77 -19.78
N PRO A 162 9.14 -12.37 -20.86
CA PRO A 162 9.20 -10.99 -21.31
C PRO A 162 8.59 -10.06 -20.26
N PHE A 163 9.17 -8.88 -20.06
CA PHE A 163 8.62 -7.81 -19.25
C PHE A 163 8.84 -6.46 -19.93
N SER A 164 8.06 -5.46 -19.55
CA SER A 164 8.24 -4.07 -20.00
C SER A 164 8.86 -3.25 -18.87
N GLU A 165 9.80 -2.38 -19.21
CA GLU A 165 10.32 -1.37 -18.28
C GLU A 165 9.34 -0.22 -18.04
N GLU A 166 8.39 -0.03 -18.95
CA GLU A 166 7.30 0.91 -18.75
C GLU A 166 6.31 0.36 -17.72
N ALA A 167 5.78 1.24 -16.88
CA ALA A 167 4.69 0.87 -15.99
C ALA A 167 3.54 0.28 -16.81
N ALA A 168 3.12 -0.93 -16.46
CA ALA A 168 1.99 -1.57 -17.12
C ALA A 168 0.78 -0.64 -17.11
N GLN A 169 0.14 -0.48 -18.27
CA GLN A 169 -1.14 0.24 -18.33
C GLN A 169 -2.14 -0.48 -17.43
N PRO A 170 -2.93 0.26 -16.63
CA PRO A 170 -3.96 -0.37 -15.84
C PRO A 170 -4.91 -1.19 -16.74
N PRO A 171 -5.38 -2.35 -16.28
CA PRO A 171 -6.37 -3.13 -17.01
C PRO A 171 -7.58 -2.27 -17.41
N GLU A 172 -8.22 -2.61 -18.54
CA GLU A 172 -9.38 -1.85 -19.02
C GLU A 172 -10.52 -1.82 -17.99
N SER A 173 -10.72 -2.91 -17.26
CA SER A 173 -11.67 -2.98 -16.15
C SER A 173 -11.48 -1.88 -15.11
N ARG A 174 -10.23 -1.53 -14.76
CA ARG A 174 -9.95 -0.45 -13.81
C ARG A 174 -10.10 0.95 -14.45
N ARG A 175 -9.86 1.06 -15.75
CA ARG A 175 -10.05 2.33 -16.48
C ARG A 175 -11.53 2.69 -16.69
N SER A 176 -12.43 1.71 -16.60
CA SER A 176 -13.88 1.91 -16.69
C SER A 176 -14.52 2.42 -15.38
N LEU A 177 -13.76 2.46 -14.26
CA LEU A 177 -14.27 2.98 -13.00
C LEU A 177 -14.67 4.46 -13.14
N THR A 178 -15.89 4.79 -12.67
CA THR A 178 -16.36 6.17 -12.48
C THR A 178 -17.04 6.31 -11.14
N VAL A 179 -16.97 7.49 -10.53
CA VAL A 179 -17.65 7.76 -9.25
C VAL A 179 -19.15 7.46 -9.33
N LYS A 180 -19.78 7.80 -10.44
CA LYS A 180 -21.20 7.53 -10.67
C LYS A 180 -21.52 6.05 -10.66
N ASP A 181 -20.77 5.25 -11.43
CA ASP A 181 -21.02 3.81 -11.56
C ASP A 181 -20.62 3.05 -10.29
N ILE A 182 -19.64 3.56 -9.54
CA ILE A 182 -19.29 3.02 -8.21
C ILE A 182 -20.47 3.11 -7.24
N ILE A 183 -21.18 4.24 -7.23
CA ILE A 183 -22.37 4.43 -6.39
C ILE A 183 -23.50 3.50 -6.83
N VAL A 184 -23.76 3.41 -8.13
CA VAL A 184 -24.78 2.50 -8.68
C VAL A 184 -24.43 1.04 -8.34
N PHE A 185 -23.17 0.66 -8.48
CA PHE A 185 -22.73 -0.67 -8.10
C PHE A 185 -22.93 -0.94 -6.60
N ALA A 186 -22.57 0.00 -5.73
CA ALA A 186 -22.77 -0.15 -4.29
C ALA A 186 -24.24 -0.29 -3.89
N ASP A 187 -25.16 0.39 -4.62
CA ASP A 187 -26.60 0.27 -4.39
C ASP A 187 -27.17 -1.09 -4.87
N GLU A 188 -26.66 -1.64 -5.99
CA GLU A 188 -27.22 -2.81 -6.68
C GLU A 188 -26.49 -4.13 -6.37
N VAL A 189 -25.25 -4.09 -5.86
CA VAL A 189 -24.42 -5.29 -5.66
C VAL A 189 -25.09 -6.28 -4.71
N ASP A 190 -25.12 -7.56 -5.14
CA ASP A 190 -25.42 -8.65 -4.20
C ASP A 190 -24.24 -8.76 -3.23
N LEU A 191 -24.53 -8.62 -1.94
CA LEU A 191 -23.48 -8.63 -0.93
C LEU A 191 -22.70 -9.94 -0.88
N ASP A 192 -23.27 -11.05 -1.29
CA ASP A 192 -22.58 -12.34 -1.30
C ASP A 192 -21.41 -12.32 -2.32
N ASP A 193 -21.49 -11.52 -3.38
CA ASP A 193 -20.43 -11.38 -4.37
C ASP A 193 -19.17 -10.67 -3.82
N VAL A 194 -19.32 -9.86 -2.78
CA VAL A 194 -18.25 -9.02 -2.20
C VAL A 194 -18.02 -9.29 -0.71
N ARG A 195 -18.84 -10.14 -0.09
CA ARG A 195 -18.82 -10.42 1.36
C ARG A 195 -17.44 -10.88 1.84
N ALA A 196 -16.86 -11.87 1.17
CA ALA A 196 -15.62 -12.49 1.63
C ALA A 196 -14.43 -11.52 1.74
N PRO A 197 -14.09 -10.71 0.72
CA PRO A 197 -13.00 -9.75 0.82
C PRO A 197 -13.30 -8.63 1.82
N ILE A 198 -14.54 -8.13 1.90
CA ILE A 198 -14.92 -7.04 2.80
C ILE A 198 -14.98 -7.50 4.25
N ALA A 199 -15.56 -8.68 4.55
CA ALA A 199 -15.57 -9.23 5.90
C ALA A 199 -14.15 -9.40 6.45
N ARG A 200 -13.26 -9.97 5.65
CA ARG A 200 -11.84 -10.11 5.98
C ARG A 200 -11.16 -8.76 6.19
N GLN A 201 -11.48 -7.75 5.38
CA GLN A 201 -10.96 -6.39 5.56
C GLN A 201 -11.41 -5.79 6.91
N ILE A 202 -12.67 -5.96 7.27
CA ILE A 202 -13.21 -5.51 8.56
C ILE A 202 -12.47 -6.19 9.71
N GLU A 203 -12.34 -7.50 9.66
CA GLU A 203 -11.71 -8.31 10.71
C GLU A 203 -10.22 -7.94 10.88
N TYR A 204 -9.43 -8.04 9.83
CA TYR A 204 -7.97 -7.89 9.91
C TYR A 204 -7.56 -6.45 10.19
N ASN A 205 -8.16 -5.49 9.50
CA ASN A 205 -7.80 -4.08 9.69
C ASN A 205 -8.26 -3.57 11.07
N THR A 206 -9.38 -4.05 11.61
CA THR A 206 -9.79 -3.75 12.99
C THR A 206 -8.79 -4.34 13.99
N ALA A 207 -8.41 -5.60 13.83
CA ALA A 207 -7.50 -6.27 14.76
C ALA A 207 -6.11 -5.62 14.86
N ILE A 208 -5.56 -5.14 13.74
CA ILE A 208 -4.27 -4.44 13.78
C ILE A 208 -4.40 -3.01 14.33
N ALA A 209 -5.52 -2.31 14.08
CA ALA A 209 -5.78 -1.00 14.67
C ALA A 209 -5.91 -1.08 16.19
N GLU A 210 -6.62 -2.07 16.70
CA GLU A 210 -6.71 -2.35 18.15
C GLU A 210 -5.33 -2.63 18.75
N ALA A 211 -4.50 -3.43 18.08
CA ALA A 211 -3.13 -3.66 18.51
C ALA A 211 -2.31 -2.35 18.56
N GLY A 212 -2.47 -1.48 17.56
CA GLY A 212 -1.82 -0.17 17.54
C GLY A 212 -2.28 0.78 18.63
N LEU A 213 -3.57 0.73 19.00
CA LEU A 213 -4.12 1.54 20.11
C LEU A 213 -3.72 1.03 21.48
N THR A 214 -3.50 -0.27 21.65
CA THR A 214 -3.16 -0.88 22.94
C THR A 214 -1.66 -1.10 23.14
N GLY A 215 -0.93 -1.43 22.07
CA GLY A 215 0.49 -1.75 22.08
C GLY A 215 1.41 -0.52 22.05
N GLN A 216 2.71 -0.78 21.99
CA GLN A 216 3.77 0.22 21.89
C GLN A 216 4.36 0.16 20.48
N TYR A 217 3.82 0.93 19.54
CA TYR A 217 4.25 0.91 18.16
C TYR A 217 4.59 2.31 17.63
N GLY A 218 5.73 2.44 16.98
CA GLY A 218 6.13 3.63 16.25
C GLY A 218 6.08 4.92 17.04
N ALA A 219 5.45 5.94 16.45
CA ALA A 219 5.26 7.24 17.10
C ALA A 219 3.95 7.33 17.89
N ALA A 220 3.17 6.25 17.97
CA ALA A 220 1.90 6.15 18.69
C ALA A 220 0.89 7.27 18.31
N ILE A 221 0.84 7.62 17.01
CA ILE A 221 0.02 8.72 16.49
C ILE A 221 -1.45 8.52 16.83
N GLY A 222 -1.96 7.26 16.69
CA GLY A 222 -3.34 6.97 17.04
C GLY A 222 -3.69 7.30 18.49
N LYS A 223 -2.82 6.96 19.44
CA LYS A 223 -2.99 7.30 20.87
C LYS A 223 -2.91 8.80 21.11
N ILE A 224 -1.90 9.47 20.54
CA ILE A 224 -1.71 10.91 20.67
C ILE A 224 -2.94 11.67 20.20
N LEU A 225 -3.58 11.24 19.11
CA LEU A 225 -4.80 11.88 18.60
C LEU A 225 -5.96 11.80 19.61
N LEU A 226 -6.17 10.64 20.23
CA LEU A 226 -7.23 10.48 21.23
C LEU A 226 -6.92 11.23 22.53
N ASP A 227 -5.69 11.14 23.02
CA ASP A 227 -5.25 11.79 24.26
C ASP A 227 -5.27 13.32 24.14
N SER A 228 -4.88 13.86 22.98
CA SER A 228 -4.73 15.30 22.79
C SER A 228 -6.01 16.01 22.32
N TYR A 229 -6.84 15.34 21.52
CA TYR A 229 -8.01 15.95 20.88
C TYR A 229 -9.35 15.37 21.34
N GLY A 230 -9.33 14.34 22.20
CA GLY A 230 -10.52 13.72 22.76
C GLY A 230 -11.18 12.70 21.85
N ASP A 231 -12.24 12.05 22.36
CA ASP A 231 -12.90 10.87 21.82
C ASP A 231 -14.15 11.22 20.98
N SER A 232 -14.02 12.17 20.04
CA SER A 232 -15.07 12.37 19.03
C SER A 232 -14.97 11.33 17.94
N VAL A 233 -16.07 11.07 17.21
CA VAL A 233 -16.07 10.09 16.10
C VAL A 233 -15.04 10.45 15.03
N GLN A 234 -14.83 11.76 14.75
CA GLN A 234 -13.80 12.24 13.83
C GLN A 234 -12.40 11.86 14.31
N ASN A 235 -12.12 12.08 15.61
CA ASN A 235 -10.81 11.76 16.18
C ASN A 235 -10.60 10.23 16.24
N ARG A 236 -11.63 9.45 16.61
CA ARG A 236 -11.55 7.99 16.56
C ARG A 236 -11.26 7.47 15.14
N ALA A 237 -11.94 8.00 14.13
CA ALA A 237 -11.72 7.60 12.75
C ALA A 237 -10.26 7.81 12.30
N LYS A 238 -9.70 8.98 12.60
CA LYS A 238 -8.27 9.29 12.35
C LYS A 238 -7.35 8.40 13.17
N ALA A 239 -7.64 8.25 14.45
CA ALA A 239 -6.82 7.52 15.41
C ALA A 239 -6.73 6.02 15.07
N TRP A 240 -7.85 5.38 14.71
CA TRP A 240 -7.86 3.98 14.34
C TRP A 240 -7.05 3.70 13.07
N ALA A 241 -7.21 4.53 12.04
CA ALA A 241 -6.44 4.41 10.81
C ALA A 241 -4.93 4.64 11.04
N ALA A 242 -4.58 5.65 11.85
CA ALA A 242 -3.20 5.95 12.24
C ALA A 242 -2.60 4.81 13.08
N ALA A 243 -3.32 4.30 14.07
CA ALA A 243 -2.86 3.23 14.95
C ALA A 243 -2.59 1.92 14.19
N GLY A 244 -3.43 1.56 13.22
CA GLY A 244 -3.18 0.44 12.34
C GLY A 244 -1.86 0.60 11.57
N SER A 245 -1.55 1.80 11.10
CA SER A 245 -0.28 2.11 10.44
C SER A 245 0.90 2.14 11.43
N ASP A 246 0.73 2.69 12.65
CA ASP A 246 1.74 2.63 13.70
C ASP A 246 2.16 1.18 13.94
N ALA A 247 1.19 0.28 14.13
CA ALA A 247 1.43 -1.14 14.35
C ALA A 247 2.12 -1.79 13.13
N ARG A 248 1.53 -1.62 11.94
CA ARG A 248 2.01 -2.26 10.71
C ARG A 248 3.45 -1.85 10.34
N MET A 249 3.77 -0.57 10.44
CA MET A 249 5.10 -0.06 10.04
C MET A 249 6.19 -0.37 11.07
N ASN A 250 5.80 -0.80 12.26
CA ASN A 250 6.73 -1.03 13.38
C ASN A 250 6.68 -2.47 13.92
N GLY A 251 6.38 -3.44 13.04
CA GLY A 251 6.64 -4.85 13.30
C GLY A 251 5.48 -5.64 13.93
N CYS A 252 4.26 -5.11 13.95
CA CYS A 252 3.10 -5.92 14.33
C CYS A 252 2.86 -7.03 13.30
N GLU A 253 2.79 -8.26 13.78
CA GLU A 253 2.66 -9.47 12.96
C GLU A 253 1.20 -9.83 12.60
N LYS A 254 0.25 -8.93 12.84
CA LYS A 254 -1.12 -9.13 12.39
C LYS A 254 -1.27 -8.83 10.89
N PRO A 255 -2.05 -9.66 10.16
CA PRO A 255 -2.34 -9.39 8.77
C PRO A 255 -3.22 -8.15 8.60
N VAL A 256 -3.14 -7.55 7.42
CA VAL A 256 -4.04 -6.48 6.95
C VAL A 256 -4.64 -6.87 5.62
N VAL A 257 -5.80 -6.34 5.26
CA VAL A 257 -6.29 -6.38 3.88
C VAL A 257 -5.86 -5.10 3.19
N ILE A 258 -5.11 -5.26 2.12
CA ILE A 258 -4.56 -4.17 1.33
C ILE A 258 -5.62 -3.53 0.41
N ASN A 259 -5.31 -2.36 -0.13
CA ASN A 259 -6.00 -1.75 -1.26
C ASN A 259 -4.94 -1.12 -2.16
N SER A 260 -5.03 -1.34 -3.46
CA SER A 260 -4.06 -0.84 -4.45
C SER A 260 -2.60 -1.16 -4.09
N GLY A 261 -2.37 -2.38 -3.62
CA GLY A 261 -1.04 -2.91 -3.27
C GLY A 261 -0.48 -2.42 -1.92
N SER A 262 -1.25 -1.68 -1.11
CA SER A 262 -0.78 -1.12 0.16
C SER A 262 -1.71 -1.39 1.33
N GLY A 263 -1.17 -1.97 2.43
CA GLY A 263 -1.92 -2.15 3.67
C GLY A 263 -2.31 -0.82 4.33
N ASN A 264 -1.45 0.19 4.25
CA ASN A 264 -1.78 1.53 4.74
C ASN A 264 -3.00 2.12 4.00
N GLN A 265 -3.10 1.93 2.68
CA GLN A 265 -4.27 2.36 1.92
C GLN A 265 -5.51 1.55 2.30
N GLY A 266 -5.38 0.21 2.43
CA GLY A 266 -6.49 -0.64 2.86
C GLY A 266 -7.06 -0.25 4.23
N MET A 267 -6.19 0.03 5.21
CA MET A 267 -6.60 0.51 6.53
C MET A 267 -7.22 1.92 6.48
N THR A 268 -6.64 2.82 5.70
CA THR A 268 -7.16 4.20 5.56
C THR A 268 -8.52 4.22 4.88
N ALA A 269 -8.76 3.38 3.89
CA ALA A 269 -10.04 3.27 3.22
C ALA A 269 -11.11 2.62 4.09
N SER A 270 -10.76 1.67 4.96
CA SER A 270 -11.74 0.89 5.71
C SER A 270 -12.02 1.37 7.12
N LEU A 271 -10.98 1.61 7.93
CA LEU A 271 -11.15 1.88 9.37
C LEU A 271 -12.00 3.11 9.70
N PRO A 272 -11.86 4.26 9.02
CA PRO A 272 -12.72 5.40 9.28
C PRO A 272 -14.20 5.09 9.00
N VAL A 273 -14.48 4.36 7.92
CA VAL A 273 -15.84 3.93 7.56
C VAL A 273 -16.42 2.99 8.62
N ILE A 274 -15.62 2.03 9.10
CA ILE A 274 -16.02 1.09 10.18
C ILE A 274 -16.33 1.84 11.47
N VAL A 275 -15.49 2.82 11.86
CA VAL A 275 -15.70 3.65 13.05
C VAL A 275 -17.00 4.44 12.95
N TYR A 276 -17.26 5.07 11.81
CA TYR A 276 -18.50 5.81 11.60
C TYR A 276 -19.74 4.91 11.53
N ALA A 277 -19.63 3.73 10.91
CA ALA A 277 -20.73 2.77 10.89
C ALA A 277 -21.11 2.30 12.31
N ARG A 278 -20.12 2.05 13.17
CA ARG A 278 -20.33 1.72 14.60
C ARG A 278 -21.02 2.87 15.34
N GLU A 279 -20.56 4.11 15.14
CA GLU A 279 -21.16 5.30 15.77
C GLU A 279 -22.62 5.49 15.36
N LEU A 280 -22.91 5.32 14.08
CA LEU A 280 -24.26 5.45 13.51
C LEU A 280 -25.15 4.23 13.78
N LYS A 281 -24.61 3.15 14.38
CA LYS A 281 -25.30 1.87 14.54
C LYS A 281 -25.84 1.34 13.20
N ALA A 282 -25.07 1.54 12.14
CA ALA A 282 -25.43 1.09 10.80
C ALA A 282 -25.58 -0.44 10.74
N SER A 283 -26.46 -0.92 9.89
CA SER A 283 -26.59 -2.35 9.63
C SER A 283 -25.33 -2.90 8.95
N GLU A 284 -25.15 -4.21 8.99
CA GLU A 284 -24.06 -4.88 8.24
C GLU A 284 -24.13 -4.53 6.76
N GLU A 285 -25.30 -4.55 6.15
CA GLU A 285 -25.50 -4.17 4.76
C GLU A 285 -25.03 -2.73 4.47
N GLN A 286 -25.41 -1.78 5.31
CA GLN A 286 -25.00 -0.38 5.14
C GLN A 286 -23.48 -0.23 5.23
N LEU A 287 -22.83 -0.91 6.18
CA LEU A 287 -21.38 -0.93 6.32
C LEU A 287 -20.70 -1.51 5.07
N TYR A 288 -21.17 -2.66 4.56
CA TYR A 288 -20.59 -3.32 3.40
C TYR A 288 -20.70 -2.43 2.15
N ARG A 289 -21.88 -1.86 1.88
CA ARG A 289 -22.07 -0.93 0.75
C ARG A 289 -21.18 0.31 0.84
N ALA A 290 -21.04 0.87 2.03
CA ALA A 290 -20.15 2.01 2.26
C ALA A 290 -18.67 1.65 2.06
N LEU A 291 -18.26 0.44 2.45
CA LEU A 291 -16.91 -0.07 2.19
C LEU A 291 -16.69 -0.35 0.70
N VAL A 292 -17.71 -0.81 -0.04
CA VAL A 292 -17.64 -0.91 -1.50
C VAL A 292 -17.33 0.45 -2.12
N VAL A 293 -18.08 1.51 -1.74
CA VAL A 293 -17.83 2.87 -2.22
C VAL A 293 -16.41 3.32 -1.88
N SER A 294 -16.00 3.22 -0.61
CA SER A 294 -14.68 3.67 -0.17
C SER A 294 -13.54 2.95 -0.90
N ASN A 295 -13.60 1.63 -1.00
CA ASN A 295 -12.56 0.85 -1.66
C ASN A 295 -12.49 1.13 -3.16
N LEU A 296 -13.61 1.14 -3.88
CA LEU A 296 -13.61 1.39 -5.32
C LEU A 296 -13.21 2.82 -5.67
N VAL A 297 -13.62 3.82 -4.88
CA VAL A 297 -13.13 5.21 -5.05
C VAL A 297 -11.62 5.28 -4.85
N THR A 298 -11.09 4.63 -3.81
CA THR A 298 -9.64 4.55 -3.57
C THR A 298 -8.91 3.93 -4.76
N ILE A 299 -9.40 2.80 -5.27
CA ILE A 299 -8.83 2.11 -6.44
C ILE A 299 -8.91 2.98 -7.69
N HIS A 300 -10.05 3.65 -7.93
CA HIS A 300 -10.24 4.54 -9.06
C HIS A 300 -9.22 5.68 -9.08
N LEU A 301 -9.07 6.39 -7.96
CA LEU A 301 -8.07 7.43 -7.78
C LEU A 301 -6.65 6.90 -8.00
N LYS A 302 -6.35 5.74 -7.44
CA LYS A 302 -5.02 5.14 -7.52
C LYS A 302 -4.67 4.60 -8.90
N THR A 303 -5.66 4.19 -9.67
CA THR A 303 -5.49 3.69 -11.06
C THR A 303 -4.79 4.71 -11.96
N GLY A 304 -5.16 5.98 -11.88
CA GLY A 304 -4.54 7.04 -12.67
C GLY A 304 -3.15 7.47 -12.18
N ILE A 305 -2.86 7.28 -10.90
CA ILE A 305 -1.58 7.64 -10.25
C ILE A 305 -0.50 6.58 -10.51
N GLY A 306 -0.89 5.30 -10.49
CA GLY A 306 0.01 4.16 -10.56
C GLY A 306 0.40 3.60 -9.18
N SER A 307 1.05 2.41 -9.17
CA SER A 307 1.34 1.67 -7.93
C SER A 307 2.37 2.35 -7.04
N LEU A 308 3.44 2.88 -7.61
CA LEU A 308 4.55 3.55 -6.91
C LEU A 308 4.74 4.96 -7.47
N SER A 309 4.66 5.97 -6.61
CA SER A 309 4.74 7.39 -6.97
C SER A 309 5.21 8.21 -5.75
N ALA A 310 5.73 9.40 -5.98
CA ALA A 310 5.95 10.39 -4.92
C ALA A 310 4.63 10.95 -4.35
N TYR A 311 3.50 10.75 -5.01
CA TYR A 311 2.18 11.11 -4.49
C TYR A 311 1.72 10.08 -3.45
N CYS A 312 1.44 10.50 -2.24
CA CYS A 312 1.07 9.61 -1.14
C CYS A 312 -0.29 8.95 -1.39
N GLY A 313 -0.30 7.62 -1.45
CA GLY A 313 -1.53 6.84 -1.64
C GLY A 313 -2.55 6.98 -0.52
N ALA A 314 -2.12 7.41 0.68
CA ALA A 314 -3.05 7.71 1.78
C ALA A 314 -4.04 8.81 1.40
N THR A 315 -3.66 9.78 0.53
CA THR A 315 -4.56 10.84 0.06
C THR A 315 -5.73 10.26 -0.72
N SER A 316 -5.49 9.32 -1.63
CA SER A 316 -6.55 8.61 -2.36
C SER A 316 -7.47 7.84 -1.41
N ALA A 317 -6.88 7.14 -0.44
CA ALA A 317 -7.63 6.34 0.53
C ALA A 317 -8.43 7.20 1.53
N GLY A 318 -7.91 8.37 1.92
CA GLY A 318 -8.65 9.33 2.74
C GLY A 318 -9.85 9.93 2.01
N ALA A 319 -9.70 10.26 0.72
CA ALA A 319 -10.81 10.68 -0.13
C ALA A 319 -11.85 9.57 -0.30
N GLY A 320 -11.40 8.31 -0.49
CA GLY A 320 -12.27 7.13 -0.52
C GLY A 320 -13.03 6.93 0.79
N ALA A 321 -12.35 7.06 1.94
CA ALA A 321 -12.99 6.97 3.25
C ALA A 321 -14.05 8.06 3.44
N GLY A 322 -13.76 9.31 3.06
CA GLY A 322 -14.72 10.40 3.06
C GLY A 322 -15.96 10.09 2.20
N ALA A 323 -15.77 9.54 1.01
CA ALA A 323 -16.84 9.10 0.12
C ALA A 323 -17.70 7.99 0.74
N GLY A 324 -17.08 6.97 1.34
CA GLY A 324 -17.80 5.89 2.04
C GLY A 324 -18.59 6.38 3.25
N ILE A 325 -18.02 7.30 4.04
CA ILE A 325 -18.71 7.91 5.17
C ILE A 325 -19.88 8.78 4.67
N CYS A 326 -19.66 9.57 3.60
CA CYS A 326 -20.73 10.33 2.98
C CYS A 326 -21.90 9.43 2.56
N TYR A 327 -21.60 8.29 1.93
CA TYR A 327 -22.60 7.28 1.55
C TYR A 327 -23.35 6.73 2.78
N LEU A 328 -22.67 6.45 3.91
CA LEU A 328 -23.32 6.03 5.16
C LEU A 328 -24.34 7.05 5.67
N TYR A 329 -24.08 8.33 5.49
CA TYR A 329 -25.02 9.40 5.82
C TYR A 329 -26.15 9.59 4.80
N GLY A 330 -26.27 8.74 3.77
CA GLY A 330 -27.26 8.82 2.71
C GLY A 330 -26.86 9.76 1.58
N GLY A 331 -25.64 10.25 1.56
CA GLY A 331 -25.11 11.09 0.48
C GLY A 331 -25.17 10.38 -0.88
N ARG A 332 -25.42 11.14 -1.93
CA ARG A 332 -25.53 10.66 -3.30
C ARG A 332 -24.42 11.27 -4.16
N TYR A 333 -24.58 11.16 -5.48
CA TYR A 333 -23.50 11.49 -6.43
C TYR A 333 -22.89 12.87 -6.21
N ASP A 334 -23.70 13.92 -6.07
CA ASP A 334 -23.16 15.29 -5.94
C ASP A 334 -22.37 15.47 -4.63
N GLU A 335 -22.92 15.00 -3.51
CA GLU A 335 -22.27 15.11 -2.20
C GLU A 335 -20.97 14.28 -2.15
N ILE A 336 -21.00 13.06 -2.71
CA ILE A 336 -19.81 12.18 -2.79
C ILE A 336 -18.77 12.76 -3.73
N ALA A 337 -19.18 13.25 -4.91
CA ALA A 337 -18.29 13.88 -5.88
C ALA A 337 -17.56 15.08 -5.31
N HIS A 338 -18.28 15.98 -4.62
CA HIS A 338 -17.69 17.15 -3.97
C HIS A 338 -16.80 16.76 -2.77
N THR A 339 -17.20 15.74 -2.01
CA THR A 339 -16.33 15.18 -0.93
C THR A 339 -14.97 14.76 -1.49
N ILE A 340 -14.95 14.03 -2.60
CA ILE A 340 -13.72 13.58 -3.27
C ILE A 340 -12.90 14.79 -3.76
N VAL A 341 -13.53 15.73 -4.48
CA VAL A 341 -12.86 16.91 -5.03
C VAL A 341 -12.25 17.76 -3.92
N ASN A 342 -13.01 18.03 -2.87
CA ASN A 342 -12.54 18.82 -1.72
C ASN A 342 -11.34 18.12 -1.03
N ALA A 343 -11.43 16.80 -0.78
CA ALA A 343 -10.34 16.05 -0.16
C ALA A 343 -9.06 16.07 -1.00
N LEU A 344 -9.17 15.93 -2.32
CA LEU A 344 -8.03 16.00 -3.24
C LEU A 344 -7.41 17.39 -3.30
N ALA A 345 -8.22 18.45 -3.25
CA ALA A 345 -7.72 19.83 -3.23
C ALA A 345 -6.97 20.15 -1.93
N ILE A 346 -7.47 19.66 -0.78
CA ILE A 346 -6.86 19.88 0.55
C ILE A 346 -5.47 19.21 0.62
N ASN A 347 -5.34 17.97 0.18
CA ASN A 347 -4.12 17.16 0.34
C ASN A 347 -3.36 16.92 -0.97
N SER A 348 -3.42 17.84 -1.93
CA SER A 348 -2.83 17.70 -3.27
C SER A 348 -1.30 17.62 -3.32
N GLY A 349 -0.61 17.88 -2.23
CA GLY A 349 0.87 17.93 -2.19
C GLY A 349 1.52 16.98 -1.19
N VAL A 350 0.82 16.00 -0.63
CA VAL A 350 1.40 15.06 0.34
C VAL A 350 2.37 14.12 -0.35
N LEU A 351 3.67 14.22 0.01
CA LEU A 351 4.73 13.39 -0.57
C LEU A 351 4.79 11.99 0.07
N CYS A 352 5.04 10.99 -0.78
CA CYS A 352 5.39 9.64 -0.36
C CYS A 352 6.92 9.46 -0.40
N ASP A 353 7.54 9.46 0.74
CA ASP A 353 8.97 9.25 0.95
C ASP A 353 9.28 7.88 1.58
N GLY A 354 8.45 6.87 1.28
CA GLY A 354 8.60 5.47 1.67
C GLY A 354 7.86 5.09 2.95
N ALA A 355 7.87 3.79 3.24
CA ALA A 355 7.20 3.20 4.40
C ALA A 355 7.99 3.47 5.69
N LYS A 356 7.34 4.06 6.69
CA LYS A 356 7.95 4.41 7.99
C LYS A 356 6.92 4.90 9.01
N ALA A 357 7.35 5.15 10.26
CA ALA A 357 6.46 5.58 11.34
C ALA A 357 5.62 6.84 11.00
N SER A 358 6.17 7.82 10.26
CA SER A 358 5.41 9.03 9.90
C SER A 358 4.24 8.78 8.94
N CYS A 359 4.08 7.59 8.36
CA CYS A 359 2.91 7.23 7.57
C CYS A 359 1.62 7.34 8.38
N ALA A 360 1.64 7.02 9.68
CA ALA A 360 0.49 7.14 10.56
C ALA A 360 -0.06 8.58 10.62
N ALA A 361 0.83 9.58 10.74
CA ALA A 361 0.44 10.99 10.74
C ALA A 361 -0.11 11.45 9.38
N LYS A 362 0.49 11.01 8.26
CA LYS A 362 0.00 11.29 6.91
C LYS A 362 -1.40 10.68 6.68
N ILE A 363 -1.65 9.49 7.23
CA ILE A 363 -2.97 8.83 7.20
C ILE A 363 -4.00 9.67 7.97
N ALA A 364 -3.67 10.11 9.18
CA ALA A 364 -4.57 10.96 9.96
C ALA A 364 -4.95 12.23 9.20
N SER A 365 -3.97 12.89 8.57
CA SER A 365 -4.20 14.07 7.71
C SER A 365 -5.08 13.75 6.49
N ALA A 366 -4.89 12.59 5.85
CA ALA A 366 -5.68 12.19 4.71
C ALA A 366 -7.14 11.89 5.07
N VAL A 367 -7.37 11.24 6.22
CA VAL A 367 -8.72 11.00 6.75
C VAL A 367 -9.40 12.33 7.11
N GLU A 368 -8.66 13.26 7.74
CA GLU A 368 -9.18 14.61 8.05
C GLU A 368 -9.64 15.33 6.79
N ALA A 369 -8.85 15.29 5.70
CA ALA A 369 -9.22 15.91 4.44
C ALA A 369 -10.52 15.31 3.85
N GLY A 370 -10.70 13.99 3.94
CA GLY A 370 -11.93 13.32 3.53
C GLY A 370 -13.14 13.76 4.36
N LEU A 371 -12.98 13.81 5.67
CA LEU A 371 -14.04 14.26 6.60
C LEU A 371 -14.39 15.73 6.42
N LEU A 372 -13.38 16.60 6.33
CA LEU A 372 -13.58 18.03 6.10
C LEU A 372 -14.24 18.27 4.74
N GLY A 373 -13.79 17.55 3.69
CA GLY A 373 -14.38 17.66 2.36
C GLY A 373 -15.87 17.33 2.33
N MET A 374 -16.31 16.33 3.09
CA MET A 374 -17.72 16.00 3.28
C MET A 374 -18.47 17.12 4.04
N GLN A 375 -17.90 17.60 5.14
CA GLN A 375 -18.53 18.64 5.95
C GLN A 375 -18.67 19.97 5.18
N MET A 376 -17.68 20.32 4.36
CA MET A 376 -17.76 21.51 3.50
C MET A 376 -19.02 21.49 2.64
N TYR A 377 -19.26 20.40 1.92
CA TYR A 377 -20.46 20.29 1.08
C TYR A 377 -21.76 20.41 1.89
N ARG A 378 -21.82 19.78 3.06
CA ARG A 378 -22.98 19.86 3.97
C ARG A 378 -23.25 21.25 4.55
N HIS A 379 -22.26 22.12 4.49
CA HIS A 379 -22.34 23.53 4.84
C HIS A 379 -22.42 24.44 3.62
N ASP A 380 -22.90 23.92 2.48
CA ASP A 380 -23.04 24.65 1.21
C ASP A 380 -21.72 25.31 0.76
N SER A 381 -20.59 24.68 1.08
CA SER A 381 -19.24 25.16 0.77
C SER A 381 -18.43 24.10 0.01
N GLN A 382 -17.70 24.51 -1.01
CA GLN A 382 -16.92 23.61 -1.84
C GLN A 382 -15.86 24.36 -2.64
N PHE A 383 -14.85 23.65 -3.13
CA PHE A 383 -13.93 24.18 -4.13
C PHE A 383 -14.53 24.03 -5.53
N TYR A 384 -14.35 25.03 -6.38
CA TYR A 384 -14.93 25.08 -7.72
C TYR A 384 -13.90 24.83 -8.81
N GLY A 385 -14.38 24.42 -9.98
CA GLY A 385 -13.54 24.33 -11.17
C GLY A 385 -12.88 25.66 -11.48
N GLY A 386 -11.55 25.69 -11.49
CA GLY A 386 -10.72 26.89 -11.60
C GLY A 386 -9.96 27.24 -10.31
N ASP A 387 -10.27 26.59 -9.19
CA ASP A 387 -9.52 26.73 -7.95
C ASP A 387 -8.25 25.85 -8.01
N GLY A 388 -7.16 26.42 -8.47
CA GLY A 388 -5.88 25.70 -8.61
C GLY A 388 -5.99 24.50 -9.56
N ILE A 389 -5.79 23.28 -9.02
CA ILE A 389 -5.84 22.03 -9.79
C ILE A 389 -7.26 21.44 -9.92
N VAL A 390 -8.25 22.04 -9.26
CA VAL A 390 -9.65 21.59 -9.36
C VAL A 390 -10.21 21.95 -10.72
N VAL A 391 -10.74 20.95 -11.42
CA VAL A 391 -11.35 21.08 -12.74
C VAL A 391 -12.85 20.78 -12.64
N LYS A 392 -13.66 21.36 -13.50
CA LYS A 392 -15.11 21.10 -13.51
C LYS A 392 -15.39 19.60 -13.69
N GLY A 393 -16.08 19.02 -12.71
CA GLY A 393 -16.46 17.61 -12.64
C GLY A 393 -15.41 16.73 -11.94
N VAL A 394 -15.89 15.78 -11.14
CA VAL A 394 -15.04 14.92 -10.30
C VAL A 394 -14.03 14.11 -11.12
N GLU A 395 -14.46 13.51 -12.24
CA GLU A 395 -13.59 12.70 -13.10
C GLU A 395 -12.47 13.55 -13.73
N ASN A 396 -12.75 14.81 -14.07
CA ASN A 396 -11.74 15.72 -14.60
C ASN A 396 -10.71 16.11 -13.55
N THR A 397 -11.14 16.36 -12.31
CA THR A 397 -10.25 16.63 -11.19
C THR A 397 -9.40 15.40 -10.86
N ILE A 398 -9.97 14.20 -10.88
CA ILE A 398 -9.23 12.94 -10.70
C ILE A 398 -8.15 12.79 -11.78
N ARG A 399 -8.47 13.08 -13.05
CA ARG A 399 -7.48 13.04 -14.14
C ARG A 399 -6.37 14.06 -13.96
N ALA A 400 -6.71 15.29 -13.54
CA ALA A 400 -5.72 16.34 -13.29
C ALA A 400 -4.73 15.94 -12.17
N VAL A 401 -5.25 15.45 -11.03
CA VAL A 401 -4.44 14.95 -9.92
C VAL A 401 -3.58 13.76 -10.35
N SER A 402 -4.15 12.83 -11.13
CA SER A 402 -3.44 11.66 -11.64
C SER A 402 -2.27 12.06 -12.54
N SER A 403 -2.44 13.04 -13.41
CA SER A 403 -1.38 13.56 -14.28
C SER A 403 -0.25 14.20 -13.46
N ILE A 404 -0.58 15.04 -12.48
CA ILE A 404 0.40 15.64 -11.57
C ILE A 404 1.17 14.52 -10.83
N ALA A 405 0.46 13.55 -10.29
CA ALA A 405 1.06 12.48 -9.49
C ALA A 405 1.96 11.56 -10.30
N ARG A 406 1.54 11.19 -11.51
CA ARG A 406 2.27 10.26 -12.39
C ARG A 406 3.39 10.94 -13.15
N ASP A 407 3.10 12.10 -13.75
CA ASP A 407 4.01 12.76 -14.68
C ASP A 407 4.75 13.92 -14.00
N GLY A 408 4.04 14.79 -13.29
CA GLY A 408 4.61 15.98 -12.65
C GLY A 408 5.52 15.66 -11.47
N MET A 409 5.25 14.60 -10.70
CA MET A 409 6.04 14.24 -9.52
C MET A 409 7.18 13.25 -9.80
N ARG A 410 7.48 12.95 -11.06
CA ARG A 410 8.55 12.01 -11.43
C ARG A 410 9.92 12.48 -10.93
N GLU A 411 10.26 13.75 -11.17
CA GLU A 411 11.53 14.32 -10.69
C GLU A 411 11.55 14.45 -9.16
N THR A 412 10.41 14.73 -8.54
CA THR A 412 10.27 14.72 -7.08
C THR A 412 10.58 13.33 -6.52
N ASP A 413 10.11 12.26 -7.15
CA ASP A 413 10.40 10.89 -6.73
C ASP A 413 11.90 10.56 -6.87
N ASN A 414 12.50 10.95 -7.98
CA ASN A 414 13.95 10.80 -8.20
C ASN A 414 14.76 11.54 -7.13
N GLU A 415 14.39 12.77 -6.80
CA GLU A 415 15.06 13.57 -5.77
C GLU A 415 14.92 12.95 -4.37
N ILE A 416 13.72 12.46 -4.01
CA ILE A 416 13.51 11.74 -2.75
C ILE A 416 14.42 10.51 -2.67
N ILE A 417 14.48 9.72 -3.73
CA ILE A 417 15.34 8.53 -3.79
C ILE A 417 16.80 8.94 -3.62
N ARG A 418 17.27 9.97 -4.35
CA ARG A 418 18.64 10.48 -4.28
C ARG A 418 19.03 10.89 -2.84
N LEU A 419 18.17 11.66 -2.18
CA LEU A 419 18.38 12.05 -0.77
C LEU A 419 18.43 10.84 0.17
N MET A 420 17.58 9.83 -0.08
CA MET A 420 17.53 8.65 0.76
C MET A 420 18.76 7.74 0.62
N ILE A 421 19.37 7.65 -0.57
CA ILE A 421 20.58 6.84 -0.77
C ILE A 421 21.86 7.59 -0.37
N GLY A 422 21.77 8.88 -0.03
CA GLY A 422 22.92 9.68 0.42
C GLY A 422 23.83 10.15 -0.71
N GLU A 423 23.34 10.21 -1.95
CA GLU A 423 24.05 10.88 -3.03
C GLU A 423 24.03 12.38 -2.77
N GLU A 424 25.20 12.94 -2.40
CA GLU A 424 25.35 14.39 -2.18
C GLU A 424 25.06 15.15 -3.49
N THR A 425 24.35 16.27 -3.35
CA THR A 425 24.24 17.24 -4.43
C THR A 425 25.64 17.79 -4.71
N VAL A 426 26.20 17.45 -5.84
CA VAL A 426 27.30 18.26 -6.40
C VAL A 426 26.68 19.64 -6.67
N LYS A 427 27.03 20.61 -5.81
CA LYS A 427 26.66 22.02 -5.98
C LYS A 427 27.37 22.60 -7.17
#